data_89cae6fe6f47dc6896bc6136d1e8cd64
#
_entry.id   89cae6fe6f47dc6896bc6136d1e8cd64
#
_cell.length_a   1.000
_cell.length_b   1.000
_cell.length_c   1.000
_cell.angle_alpha   90.00
_cell.angle_beta   90.00
_cell.angle_gamma   90.00
#
_symmetry.space_group_name_H-M   'P 1'
#
loop_
_entity.id
_entity.type
_entity.pdbx_description
1 polymer ?
#
loop_
_entity_poly.entity_id
_entity_poly.type
_entity_poly.pdbx_seq_one_letter_code
_entity_poly.pdbx_strand_id
1 'polypeptide(L)'
;MIFALLFFAAIAIGWVASMVGVGGGIFMVPLLVFLNSVSTTQEAVGTSLAAIVFNSISSTIAYSRQKKIDYKFALALLPMALVGAWLGAFLTEFISSDALAIAFGVLLLYVSGLMLAGKEPKELGLLLRRGLDPHGNPKPILGALVGLVAGVAAGFFGIGGGIVMVPAMNIFLGVDIVNAVATSLFVMGPSSLIAAVTHFFQGNLHIDLALPLALGIIIGAQLGAWSTTRVSKIFLRRLFGVVLLYSAVNMIWKGVQGVL
;
A
#
# COMPACT_ATOMS: atom_id res chain seq x y z
N MET A 1 -1.24 -19.46 18.87
CA MET A 1 -0.79 -19.96 17.54
C MET A 1 -0.96 -18.90 16.47
N ILE A 2 -2.10 -18.22 16.35
CA ILE A 2 -2.37 -17.20 15.31
C ILE A 2 -1.41 -16.01 15.36
N PHE A 3 -1.06 -15.51 16.54
CA PHE A 3 -0.12 -14.37 16.69
C PHE A 3 1.28 -14.67 16.15
N ALA A 4 1.79 -15.90 16.37
CA ALA A 4 3.06 -16.33 15.81
C ALA A 4 2.99 -16.43 14.28
N LEU A 5 1.90 -16.96 13.73
CA LEU A 5 1.69 -17.01 12.29
C LEU A 5 1.67 -15.61 11.68
N LEU A 6 0.91 -14.67 12.28
CA LEU A 6 0.84 -13.27 11.82
C LEU A 6 2.21 -12.59 11.89
N PHE A 7 2.98 -12.83 12.96
CA PHE A 7 4.33 -12.26 13.09
C PHE A 7 5.27 -12.73 11.97
N PHE A 8 5.36 -14.05 11.71
CA PHE A 8 6.24 -14.58 10.67
C PHE A 8 5.75 -14.20 9.27
N ALA A 9 4.44 -14.23 9.02
CA ALA A 9 3.87 -13.75 7.77
C ALA A 9 4.19 -12.26 7.54
N ALA A 10 4.10 -11.44 8.59
CA ALA A 10 4.40 -10.02 8.52
C ALA A 10 5.88 -9.73 8.20
N ILE A 11 6.82 -10.60 8.61
CA ILE A 11 8.23 -10.46 8.19
C ILE A 11 8.34 -10.61 6.67
N ALA A 12 7.73 -11.65 6.10
CA ALA A 12 7.74 -11.87 4.65
C ALA A 12 7.01 -10.75 3.90
N ILE A 13 5.85 -10.34 4.39
CA ILE A 13 5.06 -9.23 3.82
C ILE A 13 5.86 -7.92 3.85
N GLY A 14 6.46 -7.57 4.99
CA GLY A 14 7.24 -6.34 5.16
C GLY A 14 8.47 -6.31 4.26
N TRP A 15 9.14 -7.44 4.12
CA TRP A 15 10.28 -7.57 3.19
C TRP A 15 9.89 -7.17 1.77
N VAL A 16 8.83 -7.73 1.27
CA VAL A 16 8.32 -7.46 -0.07
C VAL A 16 7.73 -6.07 -0.21
N ALA A 17 6.86 -5.71 0.73
CA ALA A 17 6.15 -4.43 0.72
C ALA A 17 7.13 -3.25 0.65
N SER A 18 8.26 -3.34 1.39
CA SER A 18 9.30 -2.33 1.39
C SER A 18 10.11 -2.30 0.10
N MET A 19 10.29 -3.46 -0.57
CA MET A 19 10.97 -3.51 -1.88
C MET A 19 10.13 -2.90 -3.01
N VAL A 20 8.81 -3.07 -2.94
CA VAL A 20 7.87 -2.62 -3.99
C VAL A 20 7.28 -1.24 -3.68
N GLY A 21 7.33 -0.80 -2.42
CA GLY A 21 6.76 0.47 -2.00
C GLY A 21 5.24 0.47 -1.81
N VAL A 22 4.66 -0.70 -1.48
CA VAL A 22 3.19 -0.89 -1.43
C VAL A 22 2.63 -0.87 0.00
N GLY A 23 3.49 -0.88 1.03
CA GLY A 23 3.06 -0.80 2.43
C GLY A 23 2.64 -2.12 3.07
N GLY A 24 2.27 -3.14 2.29
CA GLY A 24 1.95 -4.48 2.79
C GLY A 24 0.47 -4.79 2.99
N GLY A 25 -0.41 -3.79 3.02
CA GLY A 25 -1.86 -3.99 3.22
C GLY A 25 -2.51 -4.90 2.18
N ILE A 26 -2.00 -4.84 0.94
CA ILE A 26 -2.46 -5.71 -0.15
C ILE A 26 -2.33 -7.22 0.16
N PHE A 27 -1.45 -7.58 1.07
CA PHE A 27 -1.25 -8.95 1.55
C PHE A 27 -1.89 -9.16 2.92
N MET A 28 -1.83 -8.14 3.81
CA MET A 28 -2.35 -8.24 5.17
C MET A 28 -3.87 -8.31 5.21
N VAL A 29 -4.57 -7.50 4.39
CA VAL A 29 -6.04 -7.52 4.36
C VAL A 29 -6.57 -8.91 3.96
N PRO A 30 -6.16 -9.52 2.83
CA PRO A 30 -6.58 -10.88 2.51
C PRO A 30 -6.17 -11.91 3.58
N LEU A 31 -4.97 -11.79 4.14
CA LEU A 31 -4.49 -12.70 5.18
C LEU A 31 -5.41 -12.71 6.40
N LEU A 32 -5.78 -11.53 6.91
CA LEU A 32 -6.67 -11.40 8.07
C LEU A 32 -8.07 -11.94 7.76
N VAL A 33 -8.58 -11.69 6.57
CA VAL A 33 -9.88 -12.16 6.09
C VAL A 33 -9.89 -13.70 5.93
N PHE A 34 -8.83 -14.30 5.38
CA PHE A 34 -8.75 -15.75 5.15
C PHE A 34 -8.52 -16.53 6.42
N LEU A 35 -7.81 -15.97 7.38
CA LEU A 35 -7.63 -16.60 8.69
C LEU A 35 -8.87 -16.49 9.57
N ASN A 36 -9.96 -15.88 9.09
CA ASN A 36 -11.15 -15.55 9.87
C ASN A 36 -10.80 -14.88 11.22
N SER A 37 -9.75 -14.06 11.20
CA SER A 37 -9.26 -13.37 12.40
C SER A 37 -10.07 -12.12 12.70
N VAL A 38 -10.85 -11.65 11.73
CA VAL A 38 -11.71 -10.47 11.78
C VAL A 38 -13.09 -10.81 11.21
N SER A 39 -14.11 -10.10 11.67
CA SER A 39 -15.49 -10.33 11.27
C SER A 39 -15.85 -9.63 9.97
N THR A 40 -15.24 -8.47 9.71
CA THR A 40 -15.53 -7.61 8.56
C THR A 40 -14.27 -7.28 7.77
N THR A 41 -14.47 -6.90 6.50
CA THR A 41 -13.36 -6.43 5.65
C THR A 41 -12.82 -5.08 6.17
N GLN A 42 -13.67 -4.24 6.75
CA GLN A 42 -13.27 -2.97 7.37
C GLN A 42 -12.30 -3.17 8.53
N GLU A 43 -12.54 -4.19 9.38
CA GLU A 43 -11.63 -4.54 10.47
C GLU A 43 -10.26 -4.99 9.94
N ALA A 44 -10.24 -5.77 8.85
CA ALA A 44 -8.98 -6.15 8.19
C ALA A 44 -8.24 -4.91 7.66
N VAL A 45 -8.97 -3.97 7.04
CA VAL A 45 -8.44 -2.71 6.52
C VAL A 45 -7.84 -1.86 7.64
N GLY A 46 -8.61 -1.57 8.70
CA GLY A 46 -8.15 -0.75 9.82
C GLY A 46 -6.93 -1.36 10.53
N THR A 47 -6.97 -2.68 10.79
CA THR A 47 -5.88 -3.41 11.42
C THR A 47 -4.61 -3.40 10.56
N SER A 48 -4.75 -3.57 9.24
CA SER A 48 -3.60 -3.50 8.32
C SER A 48 -2.97 -2.12 8.27
N LEU A 49 -3.77 -1.05 8.29
CA LEU A 49 -3.29 0.33 8.29
C LEU A 49 -2.42 0.64 9.51
N ALA A 50 -2.79 0.14 10.69
CA ALA A 50 -1.96 0.27 11.88
C ALA A 50 -0.58 -0.39 11.69
N ALA A 51 -0.51 -1.59 11.13
CA ALA A 51 0.76 -2.25 10.82
C ALA A 51 1.57 -1.51 9.74
N ILE A 52 0.91 -0.92 8.74
CA ILE A 52 1.56 -0.13 7.68
C ILE A 52 2.27 1.10 8.23
N VAL A 53 1.76 1.73 9.27
CA VAL A 53 2.47 2.85 9.95
C VAL A 53 3.87 2.41 10.36
N PHE A 54 3.99 1.23 10.99
CA PHE A 54 5.29 0.71 11.43
C PHE A 54 6.17 0.27 10.26
N ASN A 55 5.58 -0.33 9.21
CA ASN A 55 6.31 -0.60 7.97
C ASN A 55 6.91 0.67 7.37
N SER A 56 6.10 1.72 7.31
CA SER A 56 6.48 3.00 6.75
C SER A 56 7.61 3.67 7.56
N ILE A 57 7.49 3.70 8.88
CA ILE A 57 8.54 4.24 9.76
C ILE A 57 9.84 3.46 9.58
N SER A 58 9.78 2.12 9.64
CA SER A 58 10.95 1.26 9.50
C SER A 58 11.63 1.42 8.14
N SER A 59 10.84 1.39 7.06
CA SER A 59 11.33 1.58 5.69
C SER A 59 11.89 2.98 5.47
N THR A 60 11.23 4.02 5.99
CA THR A 60 11.68 5.41 5.90
C THR A 60 13.05 5.59 6.54
N ILE A 61 13.28 5.00 7.72
CA ILE A 61 14.60 5.03 8.38
C ILE A 61 15.66 4.40 7.49
N ALA A 62 15.37 3.23 6.91
CA ALA A 62 16.30 2.52 6.05
C ALA A 62 16.62 3.29 4.76
N TYR A 63 15.60 3.80 4.06
CA TYR A 63 15.77 4.53 2.81
C TYR A 63 16.31 5.96 3.01
N SER A 64 16.04 6.60 4.14
CA SER A 64 16.66 7.87 4.51
C SER A 64 18.18 7.74 4.66
N ARG A 65 18.65 6.66 5.33
CA ARG A 65 20.09 6.34 5.42
C ARG A 65 20.72 6.10 4.06
N GLN A 66 19.96 5.56 3.11
CA GLN A 66 20.39 5.35 1.72
C GLN A 66 20.26 6.62 0.85
N LYS A 67 19.74 7.73 1.38
CA LYS A 67 19.48 9.00 0.67
C LYS A 67 18.61 8.82 -0.59
N LYS A 68 17.60 7.91 -0.51
CA LYS A 68 16.71 7.58 -1.63
C LYS A 68 15.37 8.31 -1.59
N ILE A 69 15.04 9.01 -0.51
CA ILE A 69 13.79 9.75 -0.36
C ILE A 69 13.91 11.11 -1.04
N ASP A 70 12.98 11.40 -1.95
CA ASP A 70 12.82 12.72 -2.54
C ASP A 70 11.79 13.52 -1.72
N TYR A 71 12.30 14.33 -0.79
CA TYR A 71 11.45 15.12 0.11
C TYR A 71 10.63 16.19 -0.60
N LYS A 72 11.06 16.69 -1.78
CA LYS A 72 10.28 17.67 -2.54
C LYS A 72 9.00 17.04 -3.08
N PHE A 73 9.12 15.86 -3.69
CA PHE A 73 7.95 15.11 -4.15
C PHE A 73 7.09 14.66 -2.99
N ALA A 74 7.69 14.19 -1.90
CA ALA A 74 6.96 13.79 -0.70
C ALA A 74 6.07 14.92 -0.16
N LEU A 75 6.62 16.12 0.00
CA LEU A 75 5.88 17.28 0.52
C LEU A 75 4.80 17.78 -0.44
N ALA A 76 4.97 17.60 -1.75
CA ALA A 76 3.94 17.93 -2.74
C ALA A 76 2.74 16.97 -2.69
N LEU A 77 2.97 15.69 -2.35
CA LEU A 77 1.95 14.64 -2.26
C LEU A 77 1.23 14.65 -0.91
N LEU A 78 1.99 14.88 0.17
CA LEU A 78 1.59 14.61 1.55
C LEU A 78 0.29 15.31 1.98
N PRO A 79 0.07 16.62 1.77
CA PRO A 79 -1.15 17.28 2.27
C PRO A 79 -2.43 16.66 1.75
N MET A 80 -2.49 16.39 0.44
CA MET A 80 -3.66 15.78 -0.17
C MET A 80 -3.74 14.27 0.09
N ALA A 81 -2.62 13.60 0.34
CA ALA A 81 -2.61 12.21 0.79
C ALA A 81 -3.23 12.05 2.18
N LEU A 82 -3.01 13.00 3.10
CA LEU A 82 -3.66 13.01 4.42
C LEU A 82 -5.16 13.20 4.31
N VAL A 83 -5.59 14.19 3.52
CA VAL A 83 -7.03 14.45 3.26
C VAL A 83 -7.68 13.23 2.60
N GLY A 84 -7.03 12.68 1.58
CA GLY A 84 -7.51 11.47 0.90
C GLY A 84 -7.61 10.26 1.83
N ALA A 85 -6.62 10.05 2.69
CA ALA A 85 -6.60 8.93 3.62
C ALA A 85 -7.74 9.00 4.64
N TRP A 86 -8.02 10.19 5.15
CA TRP A 86 -9.18 10.43 6.00
C TRP A 86 -10.49 10.17 5.24
N LEU A 87 -10.64 10.75 4.04
CA LEU A 87 -11.85 10.57 3.21
C LEU A 87 -12.05 9.08 2.87
N GLY A 88 -11.00 8.38 2.46
CA GLY A 88 -11.07 6.97 2.12
C GLY A 88 -11.52 6.12 3.30
N ALA A 89 -10.91 6.31 4.48
CA ALA A 89 -11.29 5.61 5.70
C ALA A 89 -12.73 5.95 6.14
N PHE A 90 -13.12 7.21 6.03
CA PHE A 90 -14.49 7.64 6.35
C PHE A 90 -15.53 6.98 5.43
N LEU A 91 -15.25 6.90 4.14
CA LEU A 91 -16.16 6.30 3.16
C LEU A 91 -16.41 4.80 3.38
N THR A 92 -15.51 4.08 4.06
CA THR A 92 -15.73 2.65 4.34
C THR A 92 -16.91 2.38 5.27
N GLU A 93 -17.32 3.36 6.08
CA GLU A 93 -18.48 3.26 6.96
C GLU A 93 -19.81 3.13 6.20
N PHE A 94 -19.86 3.67 4.97
CA PHE A 94 -21.07 3.67 4.14
C PHE A 94 -21.16 2.47 3.19
N ILE A 95 -20.19 1.55 3.24
CA ILE A 95 -20.10 0.42 2.32
C ILE A 95 -20.17 -0.88 3.11
N SER A 96 -20.95 -1.85 2.60
CA SER A 96 -21.01 -3.16 3.22
C SER A 96 -19.66 -3.89 3.14
N SER A 97 -19.39 -4.77 4.11
CA SER A 97 -18.17 -5.57 4.15
C SER A 97 -17.95 -6.36 2.86
N ASP A 98 -19.04 -6.90 2.31
CA ASP A 98 -19.00 -7.72 1.10
C ASP A 98 -18.71 -6.89 -0.15
N ALA A 99 -19.31 -5.70 -0.27
CA ALA A 99 -19.02 -4.77 -1.36
C ALA A 99 -17.55 -4.29 -1.29
N LEU A 100 -17.03 -4.02 -0.09
CA LEU A 100 -15.63 -3.65 0.11
C LEU A 100 -14.71 -4.82 -0.27
N ALA A 101 -15.06 -6.06 0.09
CA ALA A 101 -14.31 -7.26 -0.30
C ALA A 101 -14.26 -7.44 -1.82
N ILE A 102 -15.38 -7.25 -2.52
CA ILE A 102 -15.44 -7.30 -4.00
C ILE A 102 -14.57 -6.20 -4.60
N ALA A 103 -14.74 -4.95 -4.15
CA ALA A 103 -13.97 -3.82 -4.66
C ALA A 103 -12.45 -4.02 -4.43
N PHE A 104 -12.06 -4.55 -3.26
CA PHE A 104 -10.69 -4.91 -2.96
C PHE A 104 -10.18 -6.03 -3.89
N GLY A 105 -10.97 -7.07 -4.09
CA GLY A 105 -10.65 -8.18 -5.00
C GLY A 105 -10.46 -7.73 -6.45
N VAL A 106 -11.28 -6.82 -6.95
CA VAL A 106 -11.14 -6.20 -8.29
C VAL A 106 -9.82 -5.41 -8.37
N LEU A 107 -9.49 -4.64 -7.34
CA LEU A 107 -8.21 -3.93 -7.27
C LEU A 107 -7.02 -4.90 -7.30
N LEU A 108 -7.09 -6.00 -6.51
CA LEU A 108 -6.06 -7.04 -6.51
C LEU A 108 -5.91 -7.70 -7.88
N LEU A 109 -7.02 -7.96 -8.56
CA LEU A 109 -7.02 -8.55 -9.91
C LEU A 109 -6.29 -7.63 -10.91
N TYR A 110 -6.58 -6.34 -10.87
CA TYR A 110 -5.92 -5.34 -11.70
C TYR A 110 -4.40 -5.30 -11.42
N VAL A 111 -4.02 -5.21 -10.14
CA VAL A 111 -2.59 -5.16 -9.74
C VAL A 111 -1.86 -6.44 -10.09
N SER A 112 -2.50 -7.61 -9.89
CA SER A 112 -1.96 -8.91 -10.30
C SER A 112 -1.70 -8.96 -11.80
N GLY A 113 -2.66 -8.52 -12.62
CA GLY A 113 -2.51 -8.44 -14.07
C GLY A 113 -1.31 -7.59 -14.49
N LEU A 114 -1.12 -6.41 -13.88
CA LEU A 114 0.04 -5.56 -14.14
C LEU A 114 1.36 -6.23 -13.73
N MET A 115 1.37 -6.94 -12.59
CA MET A 115 2.56 -7.63 -12.11
C MET A 115 2.94 -8.84 -12.97
N LEU A 116 1.96 -9.60 -13.44
CA LEU A 116 2.19 -10.78 -14.29
C LEU A 116 2.57 -10.38 -15.73
N ALA A 117 1.95 -9.33 -16.27
CA ALA A 117 2.24 -8.84 -17.63
C ALA A 117 3.68 -8.36 -17.82
N GLY A 118 4.36 -8.00 -16.73
CA GLY A 118 5.77 -7.60 -16.77
C GLY A 118 6.06 -6.31 -17.58
N LYS A 119 5.03 -5.69 -18.13
CA LYS A 119 5.15 -4.46 -18.91
C LYS A 119 5.31 -3.28 -17.98
N GLU A 120 6.47 -2.64 -18.03
CA GLU A 120 6.57 -1.26 -17.53
C GLU A 120 5.92 -0.36 -18.59
N PRO A 121 4.97 0.49 -18.23
CA PRO A 121 4.35 1.41 -19.20
C PRO A 121 5.30 2.56 -19.54
N LYS A 122 6.49 2.23 -20.07
CA LYS A 122 7.52 3.22 -20.46
C LYS A 122 7.05 4.16 -21.57
N GLU A 123 6.19 3.67 -22.46
CA GLU A 123 5.67 4.48 -23.57
C GLU A 123 4.63 5.51 -23.12
N LEU A 124 3.84 5.20 -22.11
CA LEU A 124 2.88 6.15 -21.53
C LEU A 124 3.59 7.30 -20.79
N GLY A 125 4.74 7.01 -20.17
CA GLY A 125 5.56 7.99 -19.46
C GLY A 125 6.17 9.07 -20.38
N LEU A 126 6.51 8.73 -21.63
CA LEU A 126 7.04 9.69 -22.60
C LEU A 126 5.98 10.73 -23.04
N LEU A 127 4.73 10.32 -23.17
CA LEU A 127 3.62 11.21 -23.51
C LEU A 127 3.20 12.10 -22.33
N LEU A 128 3.46 11.66 -21.10
CA LEU A 128 2.98 12.27 -19.87
C LEU A 128 4.08 13.02 -19.08
N ARG A 129 5.34 13.09 -19.55
CA ARG A 129 6.42 13.93 -19.00
C ARG A 129 6.07 15.43 -18.86
N ARG A 130 4.87 15.83 -19.27
CA ARG A 130 4.30 17.17 -19.06
C ARG A 130 3.97 17.50 -17.59
N GLY A 131 4.17 16.54 -16.66
CA GLY A 131 3.89 16.71 -15.23
C GLY A 131 4.92 17.47 -14.41
N LEU A 132 6.09 17.77 -14.99
CA LEU A 132 7.12 18.58 -14.35
C LEU A 132 7.09 20.03 -14.85
N ASP A 133 7.51 20.97 -13.99
CA ASP A 133 7.82 22.32 -14.40
C ASP A 133 9.16 22.36 -15.15
N PRO A 134 9.55 23.52 -15.77
CA PRO A 134 10.84 23.66 -16.44
C PRO A 134 12.07 23.40 -15.54
N HIS A 135 11.89 23.43 -14.22
CA HIS A 135 12.94 23.20 -13.23
C HIS A 135 12.95 21.75 -12.68
N GLY A 136 12.11 20.87 -13.26
CA GLY A 136 12.04 19.46 -12.86
C GLY A 136 11.27 19.21 -11.56
N ASN A 137 10.50 20.20 -11.05
CA ASN A 137 9.64 20.00 -9.88
C ASN A 137 8.26 19.47 -10.30
N PRO A 138 7.57 18.69 -9.44
CA PRO A 138 6.21 18.27 -9.72
C PRO A 138 5.29 19.49 -9.78
N LYS A 139 4.44 19.57 -10.81
CA LYS A 139 3.38 20.57 -10.83
C LYS A 139 2.50 20.37 -9.59
N PRO A 140 2.27 21.42 -8.79
CA PRO A 140 1.59 21.26 -7.48
C PRO A 140 0.21 20.61 -7.62
N ILE A 141 -0.52 20.94 -8.67
CA ILE A 141 -1.85 20.35 -8.93
C ILE A 141 -1.75 18.83 -9.19
N LEU A 142 -0.77 18.37 -9.97
CA LEU A 142 -0.61 16.94 -10.25
C LEU A 142 -0.17 16.19 -9.01
N GLY A 143 0.76 16.74 -8.21
CA GLY A 143 1.15 16.19 -6.94
C GLY A 143 -0.04 16.07 -5.98
N ALA A 144 -0.85 17.13 -5.88
CA ALA A 144 -2.07 17.15 -5.07
C ALA A 144 -3.07 16.06 -5.50
N LEU A 145 -3.34 15.92 -6.81
CA LEU A 145 -4.25 14.90 -7.35
C LEU A 145 -3.74 13.47 -7.08
N VAL A 146 -2.47 13.22 -7.34
CA VAL A 146 -1.85 11.91 -7.06
C VAL A 146 -1.90 11.61 -5.57
N GLY A 147 -1.58 12.58 -4.71
CA GLY A 147 -1.68 12.45 -3.26
C GLY A 147 -3.10 12.13 -2.81
N LEU A 148 -4.09 12.86 -3.31
CA LEU A 148 -5.50 12.64 -2.97
C LEU A 148 -5.98 11.24 -3.35
N VAL A 149 -5.78 10.83 -4.61
CA VAL A 149 -6.22 9.52 -5.11
C VAL A 149 -5.51 8.39 -4.36
N ALA A 150 -4.20 8.52 -4.14
CA ALA A 150 -3.43 7.55 -3.39
C ALA A 150 -3.84 7.48 -1.91
N GLY A 151 -4.15 8.63 -1.31
CA GLY A 151 -4.68 8.71 0.04
C GLY A 151 -6.04 8.03 0.17
N VAL A 152 -6.99 8.33 -0.74
CA VAL A 152 -8.30 7.66 -0.77
C VAL A 152 -8.13 6.16 -0.90
N ALA A 153 -7.29 5.69 -1.83
CA ALA A 153 -7.00 4.26 -1.97
C ALA A 153 -6.37 3.66 -0.70
N ALA A 154 -5.49 4.43 -0.02
CA ALA A 154 -4.88 4.02 1.24
C ALA A 154 -5.91 3.77 2.34
N GLY A 155 -6.75 4.77 2.61
CA GLY A 155 -7.76 4.72 3.67
C GLY A 155 -8.89 3.74 3.39
N PHE A 156 -9.35 3.70 2.13
CA PHE A 156 -10.48 2.87 1.71
C PHE A 156 -10.13 1.38 1.62
N PHE A 157 -8.99 1.05 1.06
CA PHE A 157 -8.57 -0.34 0.85
C PHE A 157 -7.54 -0.84 1.89
N GLY A 158 -7.02 0.01 2.76
CA GLY A 158 -6.01 -0.42 3.72
C GLY A 158 -4.67 -0.81 3.10
N ILE A 159 -4.32 -0.26 1.93
CA ILE A 159 -3.11 -0.62 1.19
C ILE A 159 -1.96 0.38 1.33
N GLY A 160 -2.20 1.48 2.05
CA GLY A 160 -1.19 2.53 2.27
C GLY A 160 -0.94 3.46 1.08
N GLY A 161 -1.60 3.26 -0.08
CA GLY A 161 -1.54 4.17 -1.25
C GLY A 161 -0.34 4.01 -2.18
N GLY A 162 0.66 3.20 -1.82
CA GLY A 162 1.87 3.02 -2.63
C GLY A 162 1.64 2.47 -4.02
N ILE A 163 0.59 1.64 -4.20
CA ILE A 163 0.17 1.12 -5.51
C ILE A 163 -0.12 2.24 -6.50
N VAL A 164 -0.65 3.36 -6.03
CA VAL A 164 -0.95 4.53 -6.85
C VAL A 164 0.27 5.45 -6.92
N MET A 165 0.90 5.75 -5.78
CA MET A 165 2.02 6.71 -5.70
C MET A 165 3.25 6.26 -6.49
N VAL A 166 3.66 5.00 -6.37
CA VAL A 166 4.90 4.52 -7.01
C VAL A 166 4.81 4.62 -8.54
N PRO A 167 3.80 4.03 -9.21
CA PRO A 167 3.69 4.20 -10.66
C PRO A 167 3.41 5.64 -11.07
N ALA A 168 2.64 6.41 -10.30
CA ALA A 168 2.38 7.80 -10.60
C ALA A 168 3.68 8.65 -10.59
N MET A 169 4.52 8.51 -9.58
CA MET A 169 5.82 9.19 -9.53
C MET A 169 6.78 8.73 -10.63
N ASN A 170 6.81 7.43 -10.91
CA ASN A 170 7.70 6.89 -11.93
C ASN A 170 7.26 7.26 -13.35
N ILE A 171 5.96 7.12 -13.67
CA ILE A 171 5.42 7.32 -15.02
C ILE A 171 5.20 8.81 -15.32
N PHE A 172 4.52 9.54 -14.43
CA PHE A 172 4.12 10.93 -14.69
C PHE A 172 5.17 11.95 -14.31
N LEU A 173 5.98 11.65 -13.28
CA LEU A 173 6.95 12.58 -12.72
C LEU A 173 8.40 12.18 -13.04
N GLY A 174 8.63 11.04 -13.71
CA GLY A 174 9.95 10.59 -14.14
C GLY A 174 10.92 10.26 -13.00
N VAL A 175 10.41 10.05 -11.77
CA VAL A 175 11.22 9.69 -10.61
C VAL A 175 11.74 8.27 -10.77
N ASP A 176 13.03 8.03 -10.46
CA ASP A 176 13.58 6.67 -10.42
C ASP A 176 12.76 5.76 -9.54
N ILE A 177 12.57 4.51 -9.95
CA ILE A 177 11.68 3.56 -9.27
C ILE A 177 12.06 3.34 -7.79
N VAL A 178 13.34 3.31 -7.45
CA VAL A 178 13.79 3.12 -6.07
C VAL A 178 13.50 4.38 -5.25
N ASN A 179 13.69 5.56 -5.83
CA ASN A 179 13.36 6.82 -5.17
C ASN A 179 11.83 6.99 -5.03
N ALA A 180 11.05 6.57 -6.04
CA ALA A 180 9.59 6.55 -5.97
C ALA A 180 9.09 5.62 -4.85
N VAL A 181 9.65 4.42 -4.72
CA VAL A 181 9.38 3.48 -3.62
C VAL A 181 9.72 4.11 -2.26
N ALA A 182 10.92 4.67 -2.12
CA ALA A 182 11.35 5.28 -0.87
C ALA A 182 10.47 6.47 -0.47
N THR A 183 10.12 7.31 -1.45
CA THR A 183 9.30 8.52 -1.26
C THR A 183 7.85 8.16 -0.93
N SER A 184 7.29 7.12 -1.58
CA SER A 184 5.93 6.64 -1.28
C SER A 184 5.83 6.10 0.16
N LEU A 185 6.82 5.32 0.60
CA LEU A 185 6.87 4.80 1.97
C LEU A 185 6.93 5.91 3.02
N PHE A 186 7.64 7.01 2.72
CA PHE A 186 7.65 8.17 3.61
C PHE A 186 6.26 8.84 3.70
N VAL A 187 5.57 9.08 2.58
CA VAL A 187 4.22 9.69 2.56
C VAL A 187 3.18 8.76 3.20
N MET A 188 3.38 7.46 3.04
CA MET A 188 2.47 6.43 3.55
C MET A 188 2.35 6.43 5.09
N GLY A 189 3.43 6.73 5.82
CA GLY A 189 3.41 6.73 7.29
C GLY A 189 2.32 7.64 7.86
N PRO A 190 2.41 8.94 7.62
CA PRO A 190 1.41 9.90 8.09
C PRO A 190 0.00 9.62 7.53
N SER A 191 -0.14 9.24 6.24
CA SER A 191 -1.45 8.98 5.65
C SER A 191 -2.10 7.71 6.23
N SER A 192 -1.34 6.63 6.42
CA SER A 192 -1.85 5.43 7.08
C SER A 192 -2.18 5.66 8.55
N LEU A 193 -1.44 6.55 9.24
CA LEU A 193 -1.75 6.92 10.62
C LEU A 193 -3.13 7.61 10.70
N ILE A 194 -3.39 8.60 9.84
CA ILE A 194 -4.70 9.27 9.79
C ILE A 194 -5.82 8.25 9.51
N ALA A 195 -5.63 7.37 8.53
CA ALA A 195 -6.61 6.35 8.20
C ALA A 195 -6.80 5.34 9.34
N ALA A 196 -5.72 4.87 9.98
CA ALA A 196 -5.79 3.95 11.11
C ALA A 196 -6.54 4.56 12.31
N VAL A 197 -6.28 5.84 12.61
CA VAL A 197 -6.99 6.58 13.66
C VAL A 197 -8.48 6.71 13.32
N THR A 198 -8.82 6.98 12.06
CA THR A 198 -10.23 7.04 11.62
C THR A 198 -10.90 5.67 11.81
N HIS A 199 -10.29 4.58 11.36
CA HIS A 199 -10.78 3.22 11.57
C HIS A 199 -10.87 2.82 13.05
N PHE A 200 -9.95 3.32 13.89
CA PHE A 200 -10.01 3.09 15.32
C PHE A 200 -11.29 3.68 15.94
N PHE A 201 -11.64 4.92 15.59
CA PHE A 201 -12.88 5.55 16.06
C PHE A 201 -14.15 4.90 15.49
N GLN A 202 -14.05 4.24 14.34
CA GLN A 202 -15.13 3.43 13.76
C GLN A 202 -15.25 2.03 14.40
N GLY A 203 -14.35 1.65 15.32
CA GLY A 203 -14.30 0.31 15.91
C GLY A 203 -13.71 -0.77 15.01
N ASN A 204 -13.10 -0.40 13.90
CA ASN A 204 -12.56 -1.30 12.87
C ASN A 204 -11.05 -1.61 13.04
N LEU A 205 -10.50 -1.47 14.25
CA LEU A 205 -9.08 -1.74 14.47
C LEU A 205 -8.87 -2.69 15.65
N HIS A 206 -8.26 -3.84 15.38
CA HIS A 206 -7.88 -4.86 16.36
C HIS A 206 -6.41 -4.71 16.74
N ILE A 207 -6.14 -4.12 17.91
CA ILE A 207 -4.77 -3.84 18.39
C ILE A 207 -4.02 -5.15 18.65
N ASP A 208 -4.70 -6.18 19.14
CA ASP A 208 -4.14 -7.50 19.42
C ASP A 208 -3.60 -8.21 18.17
N LEU A 209 -4.25 -8.00 17.02
CA LEU A 209 -3.79 -8.50 15.71
C LEU A 209 -2.77 -7.56 15.07
N ALA A 210 -2.92 -6.24 15.25
CA ALA A 210 -2.02 -5.24 14.69
C ALA A 210 -0.61 -5.33 15.31
N LEU A 211 -0.51 -5.69 16.60
CA LEU A 211 0.77 -5.75 17.30
C LEU A 211 1.74 -6.79 16.73
N PRO A 212 1.39 -8.08 16.59
CA PRO A 212 2.28 -9.07 15.97
C PRO A 212 2.60 -8.73 14.50
N LEU A 213 1.63 -8.18 13.75
CA LEU A 213 1.87 -7.70 12.39
C LEU A 213 2.91 -6.56 12.38
N ALA A 214 2.78 -5.58 13.27
CA ALA A 214 3.69 -4.45 13.38
C ALA A 214 5.11 -4.89 13.74
N LEU A 215 5.26 -5.80 14.70
CA LEU A 215 6.58 -6.32 15.10
C LEU A 215 7.26 -7.08 13.96
N GLY A 216 6.54 -7.95 13.28
CA GLY A 216 7.08 -8.70 12.15
C GLY A 216 7.44 -7.81 10.97
N ILE A 217 6.56 -6.85 10.63
CA ILE A 217 6.74 -5.99 9.47
C ILE A 217 7.93 -5.02 9.66
N ILE A 218 8.25 -4.58 10.88
CA ILE A 218 9.44 -3.77 11.17
C ILE A 218 10.71 -4.49 10.74
N ILE A 219 10.83 -5.77 11.08
CA ILE A 219 11.99 -6.60 10.71
C ILE A 219 12.02 -6.80 9.19
N GLY A 220 10.88 -7.19 8.61
CA GLY A 220 10.74 -7.39 7.18
C GLY A 220 11.09 -6.14 6.38
N ALA A 221 10.65 -4.97 6.83
CA ALA A 221 10.89 -3.69 6.17
C ALA A 221 12.39 -3.34 6.06
N GLN A 222 13.17 -3.59 7.10
CA GLN A 222 14.63 -3.38 7.07
C GLN A 222 15.28 -4.33 6.06
N LEU A 223 14.89 -5.61 6.07
CA LEU A 223 15.39 -6.60 5.13
C LEU A 223 15.02 -6.24 3.68
N GLY A 224 13.79 -5.74 3.46
CA GLY A 224 13.30 -5.30 2.16
C GLY A 224 14.08 -4.12 1.60
N ALA A 225 14.23 -3.08 2.38
CA ALA A 225 15.00 -1.90 1.98
C ALA A 225 16.48 -2.21 1.69
N TRP A 226 17.07 -3.16 2.45
CA TRP A 226 18.45 -3.60 2.22
C TRP A 226 18.59 -4.45 0.95
N SER A 227 17.61 -5.29 0.65
CA SER A 227 17.67 -6.24 -0.48
C SER A 227 17.15 -5.68 -1.80
N THR A 228 16.59 -4.47 -1.83
CA THR A 228 15.97 -3.85 -3.02
C THR A 228 16.89 -3.84 -4.25
N THR A 229 18.20 -3.71 -4.05
CA THR A 229 19.20 -3.70 -5.14
C THR A 229 19.76 -5.06 -5.48
N ARG A 230 19.46 -6.12 -4.71
CA ARG A 230 20.12 -7.42 -4.78
C ARG A 230 19.24 -8.55 -5.33
N VAL A 231 17.92 -8.38 -5.32
CA VAL A 231 16.96 -9.42 -5.70
C VAL A 231 16.41 -9.16 -7.09
N SER A 232 16.23 -10.23 -7.87
CA SER A 232 15.60 -10.14 -9.20
C SER A 232 14.15 -9.62 -9.09
N LYS A 233 13.95 -8.39 -9.56
CA LYS A 233 12.65 -7.72 -9.54
C LYS A 233 11.58 -8.49 -10.32
N ILE A 234 11.96 -9.16 -11.40
CA ILE A 234 11.04 -9.93 -12.26
C ILE A 234 10.50 -11.16 -11.54
N PHE A 235 11.36 -11.91 -10.86
CA PHE A 235 10.94 -13.10 -10.10
C PHE A 235 9.95 -12.72 -9.00
N LEU A 236 10.29 -11.71 -8.20
CA LEU A 236 9.41 -11.20 -7.14
C LEU A 236 8.07 -10.74 -7.70
N ARG A 237 8.06 -9.92 -8.77
CA ARG A 237 6.83 -9.45 -9.42
C ARG A 237 5.91 -10.61 -9.82
N ARG A 238 6.46 -11.66 -10.45
CA ARG A 238 5.67 -12.82 -10.89
C ARG A 238 5.14 -13.62 -9.72
N LEU A 239 5.98 -13.91 -8.72
CA LEU A 239 5.55 -14.62 -7.51
C LEU A 239 4.39 -13.90 -6.83
N PHE A 240 4.54 -12.56 -6.64
CA PHE A 240 3.48 -11.77 -6.02
C PHE A 240 2.25 -11.63 -6.90
N GLY A 241 2.41 -11.48 -8.21
CA GLY A 241 1.29 -11.50 -9.14
C GLY A 241 0.41 -12.74 -8.97
N VAL A 242 1.01 -13.91 -8.79
CA VAL A 242 0.27 -15.18 -8.55
C VAL A 242 -0.43 -15.15 -7.20
N VAL A 243 0.25 -14.72 -6.13
CA VAL A 243 -0.35 -14.62 -4.78
C VAL A 243 -1.52 -13.65 -4.77
N LEU A 244 -1.36 -12.49 -5.42
CA LEU A 244 -2.42 -11.49 -5.54
C LEU A 244 -3.60 -11.98 -6.38
N LEU A 245 -3.34 -12.74 -7.44
CA LEU A 245 -4.41 -13.35 -8.25
C LEU A 245 -5.25 -14.31 -7.42
N TYR A 246 -4.59 -15.20 -6.66
CA TYR A 246 -5.27 -16.09 -5.73
C TYR A 246 -6.10 -15.33 -4.69
N SER A 247 -5.50 -14.29 -4.08
CA SER A 247 -6.19 -13.43 -3.11
C SER A 247 -7.37 -12.69 -3.72
N ALA A 248 -7.23 -12.19 -4.97
CA ALA A 248 -8.29 -11.50 -5.68
C ALA A 248 -9.53 -12.39 -5.89
N VAL A 249 -9.31 -13.60 -6.40
CA VAL A 249 -10.40 -14.57 -6.64
C VAL A 249 -11.12 -14.89 -5.33
N ASN A 250 -10.38 -15.16 -4.26
CA ASN A 250 -11.00 -15.50 -2.98
C ASN A 250 -11.74 -14.31 -2.33
N MET A 251 -11.21 -13.08 -2.44
CA MET A 251 -11.91 -11.88 -1.93
C MET A 251 -13.22 -11.62 -2.69
N ILE A 252 -13.20 -11.73 -4.01
CA ILE A 252 -14.42 -11.62 -4.83
C ILE A 252 -15.42 -12.71 -4.46
N TRP A 253 -14.94 -13.96 -4.35
CA TRP A 253 -15.79 -15.09 -4.00
C TRP A 253 -16.47 -14.90 -2.64
N LYS A 254 -15.70 -14.50 -1.62
CA LYS A 254 -16.23 -14.22 -0.28
C LYS A 254 -17.26 -13.10 -0.30
N GLY A 255 -16.97 -12.01 -1.01
CA GLY A 255 -17.90 -10.88 -1.12
C GLY A 255 -19.20 -11.24 -1.86
N VAL A 256 -19.12 -12.07 -2.91
CA VAL A 256 -20.32 -12.54 -3.63
C VAL A 256 -21.18 -13.47 -2.75
N GLN A 257 -20.55 -14.36 -1.97
CA GLN A 257 -21.31 -15.23 -1.04
C GLN A 257 -22.03 -14.46 0.06
N GLY A 258 -21.49 -13.32 0.50
CA GLY A 258 -22.14 -12.48 1.49
C GLY A 258 -23.31 -11.63 0.96
N VAL A 259 -23.37 -11.43 -0.37
CA VAL A 259 -24.44 -10.68 -1.07
C VAL A 259 -25.59 -11.60 -1.46
N LEU A 260 -25.35 -12.90 -1.69
CA LEU A 260 -26.38 -13.93 -2.01
C LEU A 260 -27.03 -14.46 -0.75
#